data_9737e859d82f388f9bb34de06d8aa863
#
_entry.id   9737e859d82f388f9bb34de06d8aa863
#
_cell.length_a   1.000
_cell.length_b   1.000
_cell.length_c   1.000
_cell.angle_alpha   90.00
_cell.angle_beta   90.00
_cell.angle_gamma   90.00
#
_symmetry.space_group_name_H-M   'P 1'
#
loop_
_entity.id
_entity.type
_entity.pdbx_description
1 polymer ?
#
loop_
_entity_poly.entity_id
_entity_poly.type
_entity_poly.pdbx_seq_one_letter_code
_entity_poly.pdbx_strand_id
1 'polypeptide(L)'
;WRLEQCSQLVQTLHDAVKNVHPDLLFGISPQGTIEGNLQHQFADVRRWSQEPGFCDYIVPQLYYGFQNESAPFSEMVTEWKQLVTCPDVSLVIGICTYKMGKEDTWAGSGSTEWQQDLTIPARQINLTCSDPELGGLAIYDYPSPFRPEPEVAAAMATQVQSITDVLQQEKESSHLRTPS
;
A
#
# COMPACT_ATOMS: atom_id res chain seq x y z
N TRP A 1 -7.88 24.74 -9.17
CA TRP A 1 -7.16 24.67 -10.45
C TRP A 1 -6.15 23.53 -10.48
N ARG A 2 -5.20 23.40 -9.52
CA ARG A 2 -4.15 22.38 -9.55
C ARG A 2 -4.71 20.96 -9.47
N LEU A 3 -5.65 20.68 -8.57
CA LEU A 3 -6.36 19.40 -8.48
C LEU A 3 -7.00 19.00 -9.81
N GLU A 4 -7.67 19.95 -10.46
CA GLU A 4 -8.31 19.71 -11.75
C GLU A 4 -7.29 19.39 -12.84
N GLN A 5 -6.17 20.14 -12.93
CA GLN A 5 -5.13 19.88 -13.94
C GLN A 5 -4.47 18.50 -13.72
N CYS A 6 -4.24 18.13 -12.45
CA CYS A 6 -3.72 16.81 -12.13
C CYS A 6 -4.71 15.71 -12.52
N SER A 7 -6.00 15.89 -12.21
CA SER A 7 -7.05 14.93 -12.58
C SER A 7 -7.21 14.79 -14.11
N GLN A 8 -7.13 15.88 -14.86
CA GLN A 8 -7.13 15.84 -16.33
C GLN A 8 -5.92 15.07 -16.88
N LEU A 9 -4.74 15.25 -16.30
CA LEU A 9 -3.54 14.48 -16.68
C LEU A 9 -3.76 12.99 -16.43
N VAL A 10 -4.24 12.63 -15.23
CA VAL A 10 -4.50 11.24 -14.86
C VAL A 10 -5.51 10.59 -15.81
N GLN A 11 -6.62 11.28 -16.11
CA GLN A 11 -7.63 10.80 -17.05
C GLN A 11 -7.04 10.61 -18.46
N THR A 12 -6.25 11.57 -18.92
CA THR A 12 -5.57 11.48 -20.23
C THR A 12 -4.65 10.26 -20.32
N LEU A 13 -3.91 9.96 -19.25
CA LEU A 13 -3.02 8.80 -19.19
C LEU A 13 -3.82 7.49 -19.16
N HIS A 14 -4.88 7.42 -18.34
CA HIS A 14 -5.80 6.29 -18.32
C HIS A 14 -6.36 5.99 -19.71
N ASP A 15 -6.93 7.00 -20.39
CA ASP A 15 -7.51 6.87 -21.71
C ASP A 15 -6.46 6.44 -22.74
N ALA A 16 -5.23 6.98 -22.66
CA ALA A 16 -4.15 6.58 -23.54
C ALA A 16 -3.78 5.09 -23.38
N VAL A 17 -3.75 4.58 -22.15
CA VAL A 17 -3.51 3.14 -21.89
C VAL A 17 -4.64 2.30 -22.43
N LYS A 18 -5.91 2.67 -22.17
CA LYS A 18 -7.09 1.96 -22.65
C LYS A 18 -7.22 1.98 -24.17
N ASN A 19 -6.76 3.04 -24.84
CA ASN A 19 -6.74 3.11 -26.30
C ASN A 19 -5.69 2.19 -26.93
N VAL A 20 -4.61 1.83 -26.21
CA VAL A 20 -3.64 0.83 -26.68
C VAL A 20 -4.24 -0.56 -26.59
N HIS A 21 -4.83 -0.90 -25.44
CA HIS A 21 -5.56 -2.15 -25.24
C HIS A 21 -6.52 -1.99 -24.05
N PRO A 22 -7.82 -2.24 -24.22
CA PRO A 22 -8.81 -1.98 -23.17
C PRO A 22 -8.63 -2.84 -21.90
N ASP A 23 -7.99 -4.02 -22.02
CA ASP A 23 -7.76 -4.91 -20.86
C ASP A 23 -6.48 -4.57 -20.07
N LEU A 24 -5.66 -3.61 -20.52
CA LEU A 24 -4.52 -3.14 -19.73
C LEU A 24 -5.00 -2.41 -18.48
N LEU A 25 -4.40 -2.73 -17.35
CA LEU A 25 -4.71 -2.08 -16.09
C LEU A 25 -3.83 -0.84 -15.91
N PHE A 26 -4.46 0.28 -15.56
CA PHE A 26 -3.80 1.52 -15.19
C PHE A 26 -4.01 1.80 -13.69
N GLY A 27 -2.92 1.89 -12.93
CA GLY A 27 -2.95 2.13 -11.50
C GLY A 27 -2.22 3.38 -11.08
N ILE A 28 -2.60 3.93 -9.93
CA ILE A 28 -1.99 5.12 -9.32
C ILE A 28 -1.50 4.75 -7.92
N SER A 29 -0.27 5.17 -7.59
CA SER A 29 0.30 4.99 -6.26
C SER A 29 0.50 6.34 -5.56
N PRO A 30 -0.54 6.89 -4.90
CA PRO A 30 -0.45 8.14 -4.17
C PRO A 30 0.26 7.96 -2.82
N GLN A 31 0.61 9.08 -2.16
CA GLN A 31 1.09 9.01 -0.77
C GLN A 31 0.00 8.46 0.17
N GLY A 32 0.41 8.03 1.39
CA GLY A 32 -0.45 7.29 2.30
C GLY A 32 -1.63 8.08 2.89
N THR A 33 -1.45 9.38 3.20
CA THR A 33 -2.54 10.18 3.80
C THR A 33 -3.40 10.85 2.73
N ILE A 34 -4.72 10.75 2.87
CA ILE A 34 -5.69 11.36 1.95
C ILE A 34 -5.52 12.88 1.91
N GLU A 35 -5.42 13.50 3.09
CA GLU A 35 -5.29 14.95 3.20
C GLU A 35 -3.97 15.48 2.61
N GLY A 36 -2.87 14.75 2.81
CA GLY A 36 -1.58 15.10 2.21
C GLY A 36 -1.60 15.07 0.69
N ASN A 37 -2.32 14.11 0.08
CA ASN A 37 -2.52 14.07 -1.36
C ASN A 37 -3.25 15.33 -1.86
N LEU A 38 -4.32 15.72 -1.19
CA LEU A 38 -5.14 16.87 -1.59
C LEU A 38 -4.41 18.20 -1.42
N GLN A 39 -3.77 18.41 -0.26
CA GLN A 39 -3.21 19.71 0.11
C GLN A 39 -1.79 19.95 -0.42
N HIS A 40 -0.96 18.91 -0.48
CA HIS A 40 0.45 19.06 -0.80
C HIS A 40 0.83 18.52 -2.16
N GLN A 41 0.20 17.43 -2.60
CA GLN A 41 0.47 16.82 -3.91
C GLN A 41 -0.51 17.29 -5.00
N PHE A 42 -1.60 17.93 -4.62
CA PHE A 42 -2.71 18.30 -5.51
C PHE A 42 -3.24 17.11 -6.31
N ALA A 43 -3.19 15.93 -5.68
CA ALA A 43 -3.69 14.67 -6.20
C ALA A 43 -5.12 14.45 -5.66
N ASP A 44 -6.13 14.53 -6.51
CA ASP A 44 -7.53 14.39 -6.12
C ASP A 44 -7.91 12.91 -5.97
N VAL A 45 -7.28 12.26 -5.00
CA VAL A 45 -7.50 10.84 -4.72
C VAL A 45 -8.94 10.53 -4.33
N ARG A 46 -9.70 11.51 -3.83
CA ARG A 46 -11.12 11.34 -3.54
C ARG A 46 -11.89 11.09 -4.81
N ARG A 47 -11.74 11.97 -5.78
CA ARG A 47 -12.38 11.86 -7.08
C ARG A 47 -11.97 10.57 -7.80
N TRP A 48 -10.66 10.26 -7.83
CA TRP A 48 -10.13 9.10 -8.53
C TRP A 48 -10.57 7.76 -7.92
N SER A 49 -10.91 7.75 -6.62
CA SER A 49 -11.41 6.57 -5.90
C SER A 49 -12.93 6.41 -5.94
N GLN A 50 -13.67 7.45 -6.36
CA GLN A 50 -15.13 7.49 -6.31
C GLN A 50 -15.77 7.56 -7.69
N GLU A 51 -15.06 8.02 -8.71
CA GLU A 51 -15.55 8.17 -10.07
C GLU A 51 -14.80 7.22 -11.02
N PRO A 52 -15.45 6.65 -12.04
CA PRO A 52 -14.79 5.82 -13.06
C PRO A 52 -13.94 6.67 -14.01
N GLY A 53 -12.98 6.02 -14.71
CA GLY A 53 -12.21 6.65 -15.79
C GLY A 53 -10.92 7.35 -15.35
N PHE A 54 -10.51 7.18 -14.08
CA PHE A 54 -9.21 7.69 -13.61
C PHE A 54 -8.19 6.57 -13.42
N CYS A 55 -8.58 5.44 -12.85
CA CYS A 55 -7.71 4.29 -12.67
C CYS A 55 -8.53 3.01 -12.49
N ASP A 56 -7.90 1.85 -12.72
CA ASP A 56 -8.47 0.54 -12.43
C ASP A 56 -8.12 0.06 -11.02
N TYR A 57 -7.03 0.57 -10.46
CA TYR A 57 -6.64 0.30 -9.06
C TYR A 57 -5.85 1.46 -8.48
N ILE A 58 -5.93 1.61 -7.15
CA ILE A 58 -5.19 2.63 -6.41
C ILE A 58 -4.35 1.96 -5.32
N VAL A 59 -3.07 2.40 -5.20
CA VAL A 59 -2.09 1.81 -4.29
C VAL A 59 -1.55 2.88 -3.35
N PRO A 60 -2.28 3.29 -2.31
CA PRO A 60 -1.75 4.23 -1.34
C PRO A 60 -0.50 3.68 -0.66
N GLN A 61 0.53 4.52 -0.52
CA GLN A 61 1.80 4.18 0.10
C GLN A 61 1.68 4.23 1.63
N LEU A 62 1.07 3.18 2.23
CA LEU A 62 0.86 3.10 3.67
C LEU A 62 2.15 2.64 4.38
N TYR A 63 3.22 3.41 4.23
CA TYR A 63 4.55 3.13 4.76
C TYR A 63 4.67 3.52 6.24
N TYR A 64 3.68 3.12 7.03
CA TYR A 64 3.51 3.46 8.45
C TYR A 64 3.57 2.20 9.31
N GLY A 65 4.07 2.33 10.54
CA GLY A 65 3.90 1.30 11.57
C GLY A 65 2.50 1.33 12.17
N PHE A 66 2.19 0.36 13.00
CA PHE A 66 0.89 0.30 13.71
C PHE A 66 0.81 1.33 14.84
N GLN A 67 1.98 1.79 15.37
CA GLN A 67 2.09 2.78 16.44
C GLN A 67 2.47 4.17 15.92
N ASN A 68 2.42 4.41 14.61
CA ASN A 68 2.63 5.75 14.06
C ASN A 68 1.57 6.69 14.64
N GLU A 69 2.02 7.79 15.27
CA GLU A 69 1.15 8.68 16.03
C GLU A 69 0.10 9.42 15.18
N SER A 70 0.48 9.80 13.97
CA SER A 70 -0.38 10.60 13.08
C SER A 70 -1.08 9.79 12.00
N ALA A 71 -0.57 8.59 11.68
CA ALA A 71 -1.08 7.75 10.61
C ALA A 71 -0.87 6.26 10.95
N PRO A 72 -1.54 5.70 11.98
CA PRO A 72 -1.44 4.28 12.29
C PRO A 72 -1.89 3.41 11.11
N PHE A 73 -1.12 2.41 10.75
CA PHE A 73 -1.36 1.59 9.57
C PHE A 73 -2.81 1.09 9.46
N SER A 74 -3.37 0.53 10.53
CA SER A 74 -4.73 -0.03 10.51
C SER A 74 -5.80 1.04 10.28
N GLU A 75 -5.59 2.25 10.82
CA GLU A 75 -6.52 3.37 10.62
C GLU A 75 -6.46 3.86 9.18
N MET A 76 -5.25 3.97 8.61
CA MET A 76 -5.08 4.36 7.20
C MET A 76 -5.72 3.35 6.25
N VAL A 77 -5.59 2.04 6.49
CA VAL A 77 -6.30 1.02 5.71
C VAL A 77 -7.81 1.25 5.78
N THR A 78 -8.34 1.52 6.97
CA THR A 78 -9.77 1.78 7.18
C THR A 78 -10.25 3.04 6.44
N GLU A 79 -9.48 4.13 6.50
CA GLU A 79 -9.80 5.38 5.79
C GLU A 79 -9.83 5.18 4.27
N TRP A 80 -8.85 4.47 3.71
CA TRP A 80 -8.81 4.20 2.27
C TRP A 80 -9.95 3.27 1.84
N LYS A 81 -10.31 2.26 2.64
CA LYS A 81 -11.49 1.40 2.36
C LYS A 81 -12.78 2.21 2.31
N GLN A 82 -12.94 3.19 3.21
CA GLN A 82 -14.11 4.07 3.21
C GLN A 82 -14.11 5.03 2.01
N LEU A 83 -12.94 5.39 1.50
CA LEU A 83 -12.79 6.32 0.39
C LEU A 83 -13.07 5.66 -0.97
N VAL A 84 -12.55 4.45 -1.19
CA VAL A 84 -12.68 3.76 -2.48
C VAL A 84 -14.07 3.15 -2.60
N THR A 85 -14.96 3.85 -3.29
CA THR A 85 -16.37 3.47 -3.45
C THR A 85 -16.76 3.19 -4.90
N CYS A 86 -15.91 3.56 -5.86
CA CYS A 86 -16.13 3.19 -7.26
C CYS A 86 -15.92 1.69 -7.45
N PRO A 87 -16.92 0.93 -7.97
CA PRO A 87 -16.80 -0.51 -8.15
C PRO A 87 -15.77 -0.93 -9.19
N ASP A 88 -15.34 0.00 -10.05
CA ASP A 88 -14.34 -0.24 -11.09
C ASP A 88 -12.91 0.01 -10.58
N VAL A 89 -12.73 0.44 -9.32
CA VAL A 89 -11.43 0.74 -8.72
C VAL A 89 -11.11 -0.25 -7.61
N SER A 90 -10.03 -1.01 -7.76
CA SER A 90 -9.55 -1.90 -6.71
C SER A 90 -8.59 -1.17 -5.77
N LEU A 91 -8.77 -1.34 -4.45
CA LEU A 91 -7.83 -0.86 -3.44
C LEU A 91 -6.75 -1.90 -3.19
N VAL A 92 -5.50 -1.57 -3.53
CA VAL A 92 -4.30 -2.36 -3.25
C VAL A 92 -3.50 -1.66 -2.16
N ILE A 93 -3.07 -2.35 -1.13
CA ILE A 93 -2.32 -1.74 -0.03
C ILE A 93 -0.83 -1.73 -0.31
N GLY A 94 -0.23 -0.54 -0.36
CA GLY A 94 1.22 -0.37 -0.48
C GLY A 94 1.90 -0.39 0.89
N ILE A 95 2.82 -1.34 1.12
CA ILE A 95 3.67 -1.40 2.31
C ILE A 95 5.13 -1.22 1.95
N CYS A 96 5.99 -0.94 2.94
CA CYS A 96 7.42 -0.79 2.70
C CYS A 96 8.27 -1.78 3.49
N THR A 97 9.47 -2.06 2.96
CA THR A 97 10.49 -2.88 3.61
C THR A 97 11.74 -2.07 4.04
N TYR A 98 11.95 -0.89 3.48
CA TYR A 98 13.16 -0.09 3.73
C TYR A 98 13.25 0.50 5.15
N LYS A 99 12.14 0.52 5.91
CA LYS A 99 12.11 0.97 7.32
C LYS A 99 12.50 -0.13 8.31
N MET A 100 12.55 -1.39 7.87
CA MET A 100 12.83 -2.54 8.75
C MET A 100 14.15 -2.40 9.49
N GLY A 101 14.12 -2.48 10.82
CA GLY A 101 15.28 -2.31 11.70
C GLY A 101 15.76 -0.87 11.89
N LYS A 102 15.08 0.12 11.29
CA LYS A 102 15.45 1.54 11.36
C LYS A 102 14.47 2.35 12.20
N GLU A 103 14.92 3.49 12.68
CA GLU A 103 14.04 4.48 13.31
C GLU A 103 13.21 5.20 12.25
N ASP A 104 11.90 5.38 12.52
CA ASP A 104 11.01 6.22 11.73
C ASP A 104 10.81 7.57 12.43
N THR A 105 11.66 8.54 12.14
CA THR A 105 11.65 9.86 12.78
C THR A 105 10.34 10.65 12.57
N TRP A 106 9.49 10.22 11.65
CA TRP A 106 8.20 10.86 11.36
C TRP A 106 7.02 10.21 12.09
N ALA A 107 7.26 9.13 12.85
CA ALA A 107 6.22 8.36 13.51
C ALA A 107 5.84 8.86 14.91
N GLY A 108 6.43 9.96 15.38
CA GLY A 108 6.18 10.50 16.73
C GLY A 108 6.51 9.47 17.81
N SER A 109 5.56 9.15 18.68
CA SER A 109 5.71 8.14 19.74
C SER A 109 6.01 6.72 19.21
N GLY A 110 5.68 6.42 17.97
CA GLY A 110 5.96 5.14 17.28
C GLY A 110 7.33 5.08 16.59
N SER A 111 8.23 6.05 16.79
CA SER A 111 9.48 6.18 16.03
C SER A 111 10.41 4.96 16.08
N THR A 112 10.40 4.21 17.18
CA THR A 112 11.24 3.02 17.37
C THR A 112 10.53 1.69 17.05
N GLU A 113 9.28 1.72 16.63
CA GLU A 113 8.48 0.51 16.40
C GLU A 113 9.15 -0.46 15.42
N TRP A 114 9.68 0.05 14.30
CA TRP A 114 10.33 -0.76 13.27
C TRP A 114 11.65 -1.41 13.71
N GLN A 115 12.25 -0.93 14.81
CA GLN A 115 13.43 -1.52 15.43
C GLN A 115 13.06 -2.59 16.46
N GLN A 116 11.93 -2.40 17.15
CA GLN A 116 11.48 -3.23 18.27
C GLN A 116 10.58 -4.38 17.83
N ASP A 117 9.71 -4.16 16.82
CA ASP A 117 8.81 -5.18 16.28
C ASP A 117 9.26 -5.62 14.89
N LEU A 118 9.98 -6.73 14.84
CA LEU A 118 10.45 -7.33 13.60
C LEU A 118 9.34 -8.09 12.82
N THR A 119 8.09 -7.97 13.22
CA THR A 119 6.96 -8.64 12.57
C THR A 119 6.01 -7.68 11.84
N ILE A 120 6.30 -6.39 11.83
CA ILE A 120 5.40 -5.37 11.25
C ILE A 120 4.97 -5.71 9.82
N PRO A 121 5.86 -5.97 8.84
CA PRO A 121 5.42 -6.27 7.48
C PRO A 121 4.61 -7.55 7.39
N ALA A 122 4.95 -8.59 8.15
CA ALA A 122 4.19 -9.84 8.19
C ALA A 122 2.77 -9.61 8.72
N ARG A 123 2.60 -8.80 9.77
CA ARG A 123 1.30 -8.40 10.30
C ARG A 123 0.50 -7.56 9.31
N GLN A 124 1.16 -6.65 8.58
CA GLN A 124 0.53 -5.84 7.53
C GLN A 124 0.02 -6.73 6.39
N ILE A 125 0.83 -7.69 5.94
CA ILE A 125 0.45 -8.67 4.92
C ILE A 125 -0.76 -9.49 5.39
N ASN A 126 -0.70 -10.04 6.60
CA ASN A 126 -1.79 -10.83 7.16
C ASN A 126 -3.10 -10.04 7.25
N LEU A 127 -3.04 -8.78 7.73
CA LEU A 127 -4.21 -7.90 7.79
C LEU A 127 -4.80 -7.66 6.38
N THR A 128 -3.93 -7.41 5.40
CA THR A 128 -4.36 -7.13 4.03
C THR A 128 -4.94 -8.37 3.34
N CYS A 129 -4.25 -9.52 3.44
CA CYS A 129 -4.68 -10.75 2.77
C CYS A 129 -5.92 -11.38 3.40
N SER A 130 -6.18 -11.12 4.68
CA SER A 130 -7.41 -11.61 5.35
C SER A 130 -8.65 -10.79 5.02
N ASP A 131 -8.52 -9.63 4.40
CA ASP A 131 -9.63 -8.75 4.06
C ASP A 131 -10.08 -8.95 2.60
N PRO A 132 -11.26 -9.57 2.35
CA PRO A 132 -11.73 -9.86 1.00
C PRO A 132 -12.14 -8.63 0.19
N GLU A 133 -12.25 -7.45 0.81
CA GLU A 133 -12.57 -6.20 0.13
C GLU A 133 -11.34 -5.53 -0.48
N LEU A 134 -10.12 -6.00 -0.12
CA LEU A 134 -8.89 -5.47 -0.67
C LEU A 134 -8.48 -6.22 -1.94
N GLY A 135 -8.07 -5.47 -2.95
CA GLY A 135 -7.65 -6.01 -4.26
C GLY A 135 -6.26 -6.64 -4.27
N GLY A 136 -5.47 -6.43 -3.21
CA GLY A 136 -4.13 -7.00 -3.11
C GLY A 136 -3.15 -6.17 -2.31
N LEU A 137 -1.86 -6.53 -2.45
CA LEU A 137 -0.74 -5.95 -1.74
C LEU A 137 0.40 -5.60 -2.70
N ALA A 138 1.05 -4.46 -2.49
CA ALA A 138 2.27 -4.05 -3.16
C ALA A 138 3.37 -3.78 -2.13
N ILE A 139 4.56 -4.37 -2.32
CA ILE A 139 5.70 -4.21 -1.40
C ILE A 139 6.77 -3.33 -2.04
N TYR A 140 7.10 -2.23 -1.42
CA TYR A 140 8.19 -1.34 -1.75
C TYR A 140 9.26 -1.43 -0.65
N ASP A 141 10.53 -1.79 -0.91
CA ASP A 141 11.09 -2.02 -2.23
C ASP A 141 11.82 -3.38 -2.28
N TYR A 142 12.18 -3.82 -3.47
CA TYR A 142 12.91 -5.07 -3.69
C TYR A 142 14.36 -5.05 -3.14
N PRO A 143 15.17 -3.97 -3.30
CA PRO A 143 16.54 -3.97 -2.82
C PRO A 143 16.69 -4.17 -1.32
N SER A 144 15.84 -3.55 -0.50
CA SER A 144 16.00 -3.53 0.95
C SER A 144 16.07 -4.93 1.60
N PRO A 145 15.17 -5.87 1.29
CA PRO A 145 15.25 -7.21 1.87
C PRO A 145 16.38 -8.10 1.31
N PHE A 146 16.81 -7.86 0.06
CA PHE A 146 17.77 -8.75 -0.61
C PHE A 146 19.21 -8.21 -0.62
N ARG A 147 19.41 -6.93 -0.32
CA ARG A 147 20.71 -6.26 -0.22
C ARG A 147 20.69 -5.26 0.95
N PRO A 148 20.40 -5.73 2.17
CA PRO A 148 20.29 -4.85 3.33
C PRO A 148 21.63 -4.19 3.67
N GLU A 149 21.56 -3.01 4.27
CA GLU A 149 22.71 -2.39 4.92
C GLU A 149 23.22 -3.28 6.05
N PRO A 150 24.55 -3.36 6.30
CA PRO A 150 25.12 -4.27 7.30
C PRO A 150 24.49 -4.12 8.70
N GLU A 151 24.16 -2.89 9.09
CA GLU A 151 23.62 -2.55 10.41
C GLU A 151 22.24 -3.14 10.67
N VAL A 152 21.45 -3.36 9.62
CA VAL A 152 20.07 -3.87 9.72
C VAL A 152 19.93 -5.30 9.15
N ALA A 153 21.02 -5.90 8.68
CA ALA A 153 20.96 -7.18 7.97
C ALA A 153 20.33 -8.31 8.81
N ALA A 154 20.65 -8.39 10.11
CA ALA A 154 20.09 -9.41 10.99
C ALA A 154 18.58 -9.20 11.23
N ALA A 155 18.16 -7.96 11.48
CA ALA A 155 16.74 -7.58 11.64
C ALA A 155 15.97 -7.87 10.35
N MET A 156 16.56 -7.51 9.20
CA MET A 156 15.99 -7.74 7.88
C MET A 156 15.78 -9.24 7.61
N ALA A 157 16.76 -10.08 7.89
CA ALA A 157 16.66 -11.54 7.69
C ALA A 157 15.48 -12.12 8.51
N THR A 158 15.32 -11.69 9.76
CA THR A 158 14.20 -12.11 10.62
C THR A 158 12.86 -11.68 10.05
N GLN A 159 12.75 -10.46 9.55
CA GLN A 159 11.49 -9.94 8.98
C GLN A 159 11.16 -10.62 7.65
N VAL A 160 12.16 -10.86 6.78
CA VAL A 160 11.96 -11.61 5.53
C VAL A 160 11.44 -13.02 5.81
N GLN A 161 11.97 -13.69 6.84
CA GLN A 161 11.45 -15.01 7.24
C GLN A 161 9.98 -14.92 7.66
N SER A 162 9.62 -13.96 8.51
CA SER A 162 8.24 -13.74 8.95
C SER A 162 7.28 -13.46 7.78
N ILE A 163 7.71 -12.65 6.80
CA ILE A 163 6.96 -12.41 5.56
C ILE A 163 6.75 -13.70 4.78
N THR A 164 7.82 -14.49 4.62
CA THR A 164 7.77 -15.76 3.89
C THR A 164 6.78 -16.73 4.53
N ASP A 165 6.81 -16.84 5.85
CA ASP A 165 5.93 -17.72 6.61
C ASP A 165 4.44 -17.34 6.42
N VAL A 166 4.11 -16.04 6.48
CA VAL A 166 2.75 -15.56 6.26
C VAL A 166 2.30 -15.82 4.83
N LEU A 167 3.12 -15.52 3.82
CA LEU A 167 2.79 -15.76 2.42
C LEU A 167 2.58 -17.23 2.10
N GLN A 168 3.32 -18.14 2.75
CA GLN A 168 3.12 -19.58 2.61
C GLN A 168 1.78 -20.02 3.22
N GLN A 169 1.43 -19.53 4.41
CA GLN A 169 0.15 -19.80 5.06
C GLN A 169 -1.04 -19.34 4.22
N GLU A 170 -0.96 -18.12 3.66
CA GLU A 170 -1.99 -17.58 2.78
C GLU A 170 -2.16 -18.42 1.50
N LYS A 171 -1.07 -18.87 0.90
CA LYS A 171 -1.09 -19.77 -0.26
C LYS A 171 -1.78 -21.10 0.05
N GLU A 172 -1.48 -21.72 1.17
CA GLU A 172 -2.11 -22.97 1.61
C GLU A 172 -3.61 -22.77 1.86
N SER A 173 -3.98 -21.68 2.53
CA SER A 173 -5.37 -21.32 2.82
C SER A 173 -6.18 -21.05 1.54
N SER A 174 -5.58 -20.43 0.53
CA SER A 174 -6.24 -20.14 -0.76
C SER A 174 -6.48 -21.41 -1.56
N HIS A 175 -5.60 -22.40 -1.52
CA HIS A 175 -5.80 -23.70 -2.18
C HIS A 175 -6.95 -24.52 -1.58
N LEU A 176 -7.25 -24.32 -0.29
CA LEU A 176 -8.37 -24.97 0.39
C LEU A 176 -9.73 -24.29 0.09
N ARG A 177 -9.74 -23.08 -0.44
CA ARG A 177 -10.95 -22.31 -0.78
C ARG A 177 -11.41 -22.44 -2.23
N THR A 178 -10.62 -23.09 -3.11
CA THR A 178 -11.04 -23.37 -4.48
C THR A 178 -12.00 -24.57 -4.47
N PRO A 179 -13.30 -24.41 -4.81
CA PRO A 179 -14.20 -25.55 -5.01
C PRO A 179 -13.75 -26.34 -6.24
N SER A 180 -13.65 -27.64 -6.07
CA SER A 180 -13.49 -28.62 -7.16
C SER A 180 -14.68 -28.62 -8.09
#